data_f1252406f105efd41f12eb439d35b63f
#
_entry.id   f1252406f105efd41f12eb439d35b63f
#
_cell.length_a   1.000
_cell.length_b   1.000
_cell.length_c   1.000
_cell.angle_alpha   90.00
_cell.angle_beta   90.00
_cell.angle_gamma   90.00
#
_symmetry.space_group_name_H-M   'P 1'
#
loop_
_entity.id
_entity.type
_entity.pdbx_description
1 polymer ?
#
loop_
_entity_poly.entity_id
_entity_poly.type
_entity_poly.pdbx_seq_one_letter_code
_entity_poly.pdbx_strand_id
1 'polypeptide(L)'
;MHAIAGETYDKKTGYGKIEYTGYFPAGGEFKILKTIGDWNDGFCKGEWKDDTYVPTYRSGGDDPGNIKIDDAGYYDIIVNTADNSCTIKKYTKDVSKYTSIAIAGTENSWSATADVMKAISTFDGAENHDWVGTLTYKADAPSDGGCKFTADGAWTDNWGDSAFPYGTGSAGGHNILYKAGTYKVIFNDITHQYIFIAQ
;
A
#
# COMPACT_ATOMS: atom_id res chain seq x y z
N MET A 1 3.85 -2.54 0.68
CA MET A 1 4.57 -1.26 0.91
C MET A 1 4.73 -0.54 -0.41
N HIS A 2 4.70 0.78 -0.41
CA HIS A 2 4.74 1.64 -1.59
C HIS A 2 5.87 2.66 -1.46
N ALA A 3 6.41 3.14 -2.60
CA ALA A 3 7.35 4.26 -2.60
C ALA A 3 6.66 5.52 -2.06
N ILE A 4 7.37 6.30 -1.23
CA ILE A 4 6.83 7.51 -0.61
C ILE A 4 6.89 8.65 -1.64
N ALA A 5 5.78 9.39 -1.80
CA ALA A 5 5.72 10.53 -2.68
C ALA A 5 6.76 11.61 -2.26
N GLY A 6 7.54 12.10 -3.23
CA GLY A 6 8.60 13.09 -2.98
C GLY A 6 9.92 12.53 -2.42
N GLU A 7 9.97 11.26 -2.05
CA GLU A 7 11.20 10.59 -1.63
C GLU A 7 11.85 9.83 -2.80
N THR A 8 13.16 9.66 -2.70
CA THR A 8 13.90 8.93 -3.74
C THR A 8 13.72 7.43 -3.56
N TYR A 9 13.22 6.79 -4.60
CA TYR A 9 13.18 5.32 -4.70
C TYR A 9 13.61 4.90 -6.10
N ASP A 10 14.70 4.13 -6.19
CA ASP A 10 15.18 3.56 -7.46
C ASP A 10 14.56 2.18 -7.67
N LYS A 11 13.58 2.11 -8.56
CA LYS A 11 12.88 0.87 -8.90
C LYS A 11 13.73 -0.19 -9.60
N LYS A 12 14.91 0.16 -10.13
CA LYS A 12 15.82 -0.82 -10.75
C LYS A 12 16.65 -1.55 -9.71
N THR A 13 17.09 -0.83 -8.69
CA THR A 13 17.91 -1.38 -7.60
C THR A 13 17.08 -1.77 -6.38
N GLY A 14 15.85 -1.27 -6.26
CA GLY A 14 15.02 -1.42 -5.07
C GLY A 14 15.48 -0.56 -3.89
N TYR A 15 16.36 0.41 -4.10
CA TYR A 15 16.87 1.29 -3.05
C TYR A 15 16.00 2.52 -2.85
N GLY A 16 15.76 2.85 -1.59
CA GLY A 16 15.02 4.03 -1.17
C GLY A 16 14.00 3.75 -0.09
N LYS A 17 13.17 4.75 0.19
CA LYS A 17 12.14 4.66 1.23
C LYS A 17 10.82 4.15 0.66
N ILE A 18 10.26 3.17 1.37
CA ILE A 18 8.92 2.63 1.13
C ILE A 18 8.14 2.65 2.42
N GLU A 19 6.83 2.82 2.33
CA GLU A 19 5.93 2.87 3.48
C GLU A 19 4.75 1.91 3.38
N TYR A 20 4.17 1.61 4.52
CA TYR A 20 2.90 0.93 4.67
C TYR A 20 2.16 1.54 5.85
N THR A 21 0.90 1.90 5.65
CA THR A 21 0.00 2.34 6.72
C THR A 21 -1.16 1.38 6.81
N GLY A 22 -1.46 0.89 8.00
CA GLY A 22 -2.56 -0.05 8.22
C GLY A 22 -2.90 -0.24 9.68
N TYR A 23 -3.99 -0.98 9.92
CA TYR A 23 -4.43 -1.36 11.26
C TYR A 23 -3.70 -2.60 11.75
N PHE A 24 -3.25 -2.57 13.00
CA PHE A 24 -2.66 -3.70 13.70
C PHE A 24 -3.44 -3.97 14.99
N PRO A 25 -3.89 -5.21 15.24
CA PRO A 25 -4.53 -5.56 16.50
C PRO A 25 -3.51 -5.63 17.63
N ALA A 26 -3.99 -5.46 18.87
CA ALA A 26 -3.15 -5.63 20.05
C ALA A 26 -2.56 -7.04 20.12
N GLY A 27 -1.28 -7.12 20.43
CA GLY A 27 -0.54 -8.39 20.48
C GLY A 27 -0.18 -8.99 19.12
N GLY A 28 -0.48 -8.30 18.00
CA GLY A 28 -0.09 -8.72 16.67
C GLY A 28 1.42 -8.86 16.53
N GLU A 29 1.87 -9.95 15.94
CA GLU A 29 3.29 -10.22 15.73
C GLU A 29 3.59 -10.43 14.24
N PHE A 30 4.69 -9.85 13.75
CA PHE A 30 5.10 -9.96 12.35
C PHE A 30 6.61 -9.74 12.16
N LYS A 31 7.06 -9.99 10.95
CA LYS A 31 8.38 -9.59 10.44
C LYS A 31 8.23 -8.88 9.10
N ILE A 32 9.17 -8.03 8.76
CA ILE A 32 9.23 -7.39 7.45
C ILE A 32 10.38 -8.04 6.69
N LEU A 33 10.04 -8.86 5.70
CA LEU A 33 11.02 -9.59 4.90
C LEU A 33 11.47 -8.74 3.72
N LYS A 34 12.77 -8.69 3.47
CA LYS A 34 13.35 -8.01 2.31
C LYS A 34 13.10 -8.78 1.02
N THR A 35 13.10 -10.10 1.12
CA THR A 35 12.74 -11.01 0.03
C THR A 35 11.62 -11.93 0.49
N ILE A 36 10.58 -12.08 -0.32
CA ILE A 36 9.44 -12.96 0.02
C ILE A 36 9.93 -14.38 0.26
N GLY A 37 9.63 -14.91 1.45
CA GLY A 37 9.99 -16.27 1.86
C GLY A 37 11.38 -16.41 2.46
N ASP A 38 12.22 -15.38 2.44
CA ASP A 38 13.51 -15.39 3.12
C ASP A 38 13.38 -14.83 4.55
N TRP A 39 13.28 -15.73 5.50
CA TRP A 39 13.18 -15.42 6.93
C TRP A 39 14.49 -15.00 7.57
N ASN A 40 15.60 -15.06 6.85
CA ASN A 40 16.94 -14.71 7.36
C ASN A 40 17.35 -13.28 6.99
N ASP A 41 16.58 -12.58 6.13
CA ASP A 41 16.91 -11.24 5.70
C ASP A 41 15.68 -10.31 5.84
N GLY A 42 15.72 -9.42 6.84
CA GLY A 42 14.62 -8.51 7.11
C GLY A 42 14.66 -7.89 8.50
N PHE A 43 13.55 -7.30 8.89
CA PHE A 43 13.37 -6.61 10.17
C PHE A 43 12.62 -7.49 11.16
N CYS A 44 13.17 -7.59 12.35
CA CYS A 44 12.73 -8.43 13.45
C CYS A 44 12.46 -7.58 14.69
N LYS A 45 12.27 -8.26 15.86
CA LYS A 45 12.10 -7.61 17.16
C LYS A 45 13.13 -6.51 17.37
N GLY A 46 12.65 -5.37 17.79
CA GLY A 46 13.40 -4.18 18.16
C GLY A 46 12.92 -3.61 19.47
N GLU A 47 12.99 -2.32 19.63
CA GLU A 47 12.61 -1.61 20.85
C GLU A 47 11.89 -0.28 20.57
N TRP A 48 11.09 0.16 21.51
CA TRP A 48 10.53 1.51 21.52
C TRP A 48 11.59 2.52 21.98
N LYS A 49 11.72 3.59 21.20
CA LYS A 49 12.49 4.79 21.53
C LYS A 49 11.53 5.96 21.46
N ASP A 50 11.10 6.43 22.62
CA ASP A 50 10.01 7.39 22.73
C ASP A 50 8.72 6.87 22.04
N ASP A 51 8.20 7.58 21.05
CA ASP A 51 7.01 7.23 20.28
C ASP A 51 7.30 6.41 19.01
N THR A 52 8.53 5.97 18.82
CA THR A 52 8.99 5.26 17.62
C THR A 52 9.51 3.88 17.98
N TYR A 53 8.91 2.84 17.39
CA TYR A 53 9.50 1.51 17.43
C TYR A 53 10.57 1.37 16.35
N VAL A 54 11.76 0.91 16.73
CA VAL A 54 12.89 0.71 15.82
C VAL A 54 13.17 -0.78 15.72
N PRO A 55 12.71 -1.45 14.66
CA PRO A 55 13.02 -2.85 14.41
C PRO A 55 14.50 -3.07 14.19
N THR A 56 15.01 -4.24 14.60
CA THR A 56 16.37 -4.66 14.32
C THR A 56 16.45 -5.30 12.94
N TYR A 57 17.37 -4.82 12.10
CA TYR A 57 17.68 -5.49 10.84
C TYR A 57 18.54 -6.73 11.09
N ARG A 58 18.15 -7.84 10.45
CA ARG A 58 18.84 -9.12 10.51
C ARG A 58 19.23 -9.57 9.10
N SER A 59 20.47 -10.01 8.93
CA SER A 59 20.95 -10.67 7.73
C SER A 59 21.71 -11.94 8.15
N GLY A 60 20.98 -13.04 8.32
CA GLY A 60 21.48 -14.28 8.90
C GLY A 60 21.63 -14.24 10.44
N GLY A 61 22.28 -15.25 11.02
CA GLY A 61 22.50 -15.35 12.47
C GLY A 61 21.25 -15.72 13.28
N ASP A 62 21.33 -15.52 14.60
CA ASP A 62 20.24 -15.86 15.52
C ASP A 62 19.02 -14.99 15.29
N ASP A 63 17.83 -15.57 15.49
CA ASP A 63 16.57 -14.87 15.33
C ASP A 63 16.20 -14.08 16.60
N PRO A 64 16.14 -12.74 16.55
CA PRO A 64 15.77 -11.93 17.71
C PRO A 64 14.28 -12.01 18.06
N GLY A 65 13.47 -12.69 17.25
CA GLY A 65 12.03 -12.80 17.41
C GLY A 65 11.24 -11.84 16.55
N ASN A 66 9.93 -11.74 16.80
CA ASN A 66 8.99 -10.96 16.00
C ASN A 66 8.88 -9.53 16.50
N ILE A 67 8.58 -8.59 15.59
CA ILE A 67 8.03 -7.27 15.93
C ILE A 67 6.66 -7.52 16.57
N LYS A 68 6.39 -6.88 17.71
CA LYS A 68 5.12 -6.99 18.39
C LYS A 68 4.49 -5.61 18.57
N ILE A 69 3.21 -5.51 18.24
CA ILE A 69 2.39 -4.33 18.48
C ILE A 69 1.56 -4.57 19.74
N ASP A 70 1.84 -3.84 20.82
CA ASP A 70 1.18 -4.03 22.09
C ASP A 70 -0.23 -3.40 22.14
N ASP A 71 -0.40 -2.22 21.56
CA ASP A 71 -1.67 -1.49 21.48
C ASP A 71 -2.29 -1.64 20.08
N ALA A 72 -3.59 -1.96 20.04
CA ALA A 72 -4.32 -1.91 18.78
C ALA A 72 -4.36 -0.49 18.20
N GLY A 73 -4.25 -0.35 16.89
CA GLY A 73 -4.34 0.95 16.23
C GLY A 73 -3.74 0.96 14.83
N TYR A 74 -3.71 2.16 14.27
CA TYR A 74 -3.07 2.40 12.98
C TYR A 74 -1.60 2.75 13.16
N TYR A 75 -0.77 2.21 12.29
CA TYR A 75 0.67 2.44 12.32
C TYR A 75 1.21 2.70 10.93
N ASP A 76 2.19 3.62 10.88
CA ASP A 76 3.07 3.84 9.73
C ASP A 76 4.34 3.05 9.90
N ILE A 77 4.67 2.25 8.92
CA ILE A 77 5.91 1.51 8.81
C ILE A 77 6.70 2.11 7.65
N ILE A 78 7.85 2.70 7.94
CA ILE A 78 8.76 3.24 6.92
C ILE A 78 10.03 2.39 6.92
N VAL A 79 10.35 1.83 5.75
CA VAL A 79 11.58 1.07 5.51
C VAL A 79 12.44 1.84 4.52
N ASN A 80 13.71 2.06 4.85
CA ASN A 80 14.71 2.52 3.92
C ASN A 80 15.62 1.35 3.53
N THR A 81 15.48 0.87 2.32
CA THR A 81 16.25 -0.27 1.82
C THR A 81 17.69 0.09 1.45
N ALA A 82 18.03 1.38 1.39
CA ALA A 82 19.39 1.84 1.07
C ALA A 82 20.36 1.68 2.26
N ASP A 83 19.85 1.83 3.49
CA ASP A 83 20.64 1.74 4.72
C ASP A 83 20.11 0.66 5.69
N ASN A 84 19.09 -0.11 5.28
CA ASN A 84 18.43 -1.11 6.09
C ASN A 84 17.89 -0.54 7.42
N SER A 85 17.33 0.66 7.40
CA SER A 85 16.62 1.22 8.55
C SER A 85 15.11 1.01 8.44
N CYS A 86 14.46 0.92 9.60
CA CYS A 86 13.01 0.82 9.69
C CYS A 86 12.51 1.58 10.91
N THR A 87 11.38 2.23 10.76
CA THR A 87 10.65 2.87 11.86
C THR A 87 9.17 2.52 11.80
N ILE A 88 8.56 2.32 12.98
CA ILE A 88 7.13 2.11 13.12
C ILE A 88 6.61 3.15 14.11
N LYS A 89 5.58 3.91 13.71
CA LYS A 89 4.96 4.94 14.52
C LYS A 89 3.44 4.79 14.52
N LYS A 90 2.78 5.23 15.59
CA LYS A 90 1.32 5.36 15.57
C LYS A 90 0.92 6.39 14.50
N TYR A 91 -0.03 5.98 13.65
CA TYR A 91 -0.68 6.89 12.71
C TYR A 91 -1.82 7.60 13.43
N THR A 92 -1.79 8.93 13.47
CA THR A 92 -2.67 9.74 14.32
C THR A 92 -3.70 10.57 13.55
N LYS A 93 -3.71 10.46 12.22
CA LYS A 93 -4.72 11.12 11.40
C LYS A 93 -6.02 10.31 11.39
N ASP A 94 -7.13 10.97 11.13
CA ASP A 94 -8.41 10.30 10.95
C ASP A 94 -8.36 9.31 9.79
N VAL A 95 -8.96 8.14 9.98
CA VAL A 95 -9.05 7.09 8.99
C VAL A 95 -10.52 6.88 8.61
N SER A 96 -10.83 7.10 7.35
CA SER A 96 -12.15 6.77 6.80
C SER A 96 -12.26 5.25 6.62
N LYS A 97 -13.48 4.73 6.77
CA LYS A 97 -13.79 3.32 6.58
C LYS A 97 -14.74 3.18 5.40
N TYR A 98 -14.29 2.45 4.39
CA TYR A 98 -15.08 2.18 3.20
C TYR A 98 -15.52 0.72 3.15
N THR A 99 -16.71 0.48 2.61
CA THR A 99 -17.25 -0.86 2.44
C THR A 99 -16.85 -1.47 1.10
N SER A 100 -16.49 -0.63 0.13
CA SER A 100 -16.02 -1.06 -1.17
C SER A 100 -15.12 0.00 -1.82
N ILE A 101 -14.14 -0.47 -2.56
CA ILE A 101 -13.34 0.35 -3.49
C ILE A 101 -13.50 -0.24 -4.89
N ALA A 102 -13.69 0.62 -5.88
CA ALA A 102 -13.77 0.23 -7.29
C ALA A 102 -12.79 1.05 -8.13
N ILE A 103 -12.44 0.53 -9.30
CA ILE A 103 -11.68 1.24 -10.32
C ILE A 103 -12.63 1.64 -11.43
N ALA A 104 -12.96 2.92 -11.49
CA ALA A 104 -13.80 3.50 -12.52
C ALA A 104 -12.95 4.15 -13.61
N GLY A 105 -13.24 3.90 -14.87
CA GLY A 105 -12.45 4.44 -15.97
C GLY A 105 -13.06 4.23 -17.35
N THR A 106 -12.28 4.54 -18.36
CA THR A 106 -12.71 4.47 -19.77
C THR A 106 -13.25 3.10 -20.15
N GLU A 107 -12.60 2.01 -19.68
CA GLU A 107 -12.98 0.63 -20.06
C GLU A 107 -14.34 0.19 -19.52
N ASN A 108 -14.79 0.76 -18.42
CA ASN A 108 -16.10 0.44 -17.81
C ASN A 108 -17.07 1.62 -17.83
N SER A 109 -16.86 2.58 -18.76
CA SER A 109 -17.70 3.77 -18.90
C SER A 109 -17.82 4.60 -17.61
N TRP A 110 -16.75 4.67 -16.84
CA TRP A 110 -16.65 5.41 -15.59
C TRP A 110 -17.64 4.94 -14.50
N SER A 111 -17.99 3.66 -14.52
CA SER A 111 -18.86 3.07 -13.51
C SER A 111 -18.17 2.88 -12.18
N ALA A 112 -18.62 3.57 -11.14
CA ALA A 112 -18.12 3.40 -9.77
C ALA A 112 -18.50 2.07 -9.12
N THR A 113 -19.27 1.22 -9.81
CA THR A 113 -19.79 -0.06 -9.30
C THR A 113 -19.36 -1.26 -10.14
N ALA A 114 -18.56 -1.10 -11.19
CA ALA A 114 -18.22 -2.20 -12.11
C ALA A 114 -17.01 -3.01 -11.60
N ASP A 115 -15.84 -2.43 -11.61
CA ASP A 115 -14.61 -3.15 -11.25
C ASP A 115 -14.31 -3.01 -9.76
N VAL A 116 -15.15 -3.66 -8.94
CA VAL A 116 -15.03 -3.64 -7.48
C VAL A 116 -13.84 -4.50 -7.06
N MET A 117 -12.95 -3.89 -6.30
CA MET A 117 -11.77 -4.54 -5.72
C MET A 117 -12.16 -5.41 -4.51
N LYS A 118 -11.35 -6.41 -4.22
CA LYS A 118 -11.51 -7.27 -3.05
C LYS A 118 -10.66 -6.74 -1.91
N ALA A 119 -11.21 -6.81 -0.70
CA ALA A 119 -10.43 -6.58 0.51
C ALA A 119 -9.29 -7.61 0.63
N ILE A 120 -8.11 -7.16 1.02
CA ILE A 120 -7.01 -8.05 1.37
C ILE A 120 -7.19 -8.36 2.86
N SER A 121 -7.82 -9.50 3.16
CA SER A 121 -7.90 -9.99 4.53
C SER A 121 -6.52 -10.40 5.01
N THR A 122 -6.09 -9.84 6.13
CA THR A 122 -4.77 -10.14 6.71
C THR A 122 -4.83 -11.13 7.87
N PHE A 123 -5.69 -10.90 8.85
CA PHE A 123 -5.87 -11.78 10.03
C PHE A 123 -7.11 -11.35 10.83
N ASP A 124 -7.56 -12.22 11.73
CA ASP A 124 -8.74 -11.96 12.56
C ASP A 124 -8.57 -10.69 13.41
N GLY A 125 -9.59 -9.83 13.38
CA GLY A 125 -9.60 -8.55 14.09
C GLY A 125 -8.87 -7.40 13.39
N ALA A 126 -8.28 -7.64 12.21
CA ALA A 126 -7.73 -6.56 11.40
C ALA A 126 -8.85 -5.78 10.69
N GLU A 127 -8.69 -4.45 10.63
CA GLU A 127 -9.46 -3.62 9.72
C GLU A 127 -8.83 -3.65 8.34
N ASN A 128 -9.64 -3.77 7.30
CA ASN A 128 -9.12 -3.79 5.93
C ASN A 128 -9.02 -2.37 5.37
N HIS A 129 -7.85 -2.04 4.87
CA HIS A 129 -7.56 -0.81 4.16
C HIS A 129 -6.76 -1.05 2.88
N ASP A 130 -6.47 -2.32 2.57
CA ASP A 130 -5.79 -2.72 1.35
C ASP A 130 -6.76 -3.48 0.43
N TRP A 131 -6.80 -3.05 -0.81
CA TRP A 131 -7.72 -3.57 -1.82
C TRP A 131 -6.95 -4.12 -3.01
N VAL A 132 -7.45 -5.20 -3.58
CA VAL A 132 -6.83 -5.84 -4.75
C VAL A 132 -7.86 -6.12 -5.84
N GLY A 133 -7.48 -5.81 -7.07
CA GLY A 133 -8.24 -6.14 -8.28
C GLY A 133 -7.34 -6.72 -9.35
N THR A 134 -7.93 -7.35 -10.35
CA THR A 134 -7.24 -7.74 -11.59
C THR A 134 -7.98 -7.11 -12.75
N LEU A 135 -7.26 -6.34 -13.57
CA LEU A 135 -7.81 -5.60 -14.69
C LEU A 135 -7.03 -5.90 -15.96
N THR A 136 -7.73 -5.95 -17.09
CA THR A 136 -7.13 -6.07 -18.41
C THR A 136 -7.51 -4.88 -19.25
N TYR A 137 -6.54 -4.08 -19.64
CA TYR A 137 -6.69 -2.96 -20.55
C TYR A 137 -6.27 -3.39 -21.96
N LYS A 138 -7.18 -3.29 -22.93
CA LYS A 138 -6.95 -3.70 -24.33
C LYS A 138 -6.08 -2.74 -25.12
N ALA A 139 -6.05 -1.48 -24.70
CA ALA A 139 -5.28 -0.40 -25.30
C ALA A 139 -4.77 0.56 -24.21
N ASP A 140 -3.81 1.40 -24.58
CA ASP A 140 -3.38 2.52 -23.73
C ASP A 140 -4.56 3.47 -23.49
N ALA A 141 -4.62 4.07 -22.31
CA ALA A 141 -5.62 5.08 -22.00
C ALA A 141 -5.52 6.24 -22.99
N PRO A 142 -6.65 6.72 -23.57
CA PRO A 142 -6.64 7.95 -24.38
C PRO A 142 -6.25 9.15 -23.48
N SER A 143 -5.79 10.24 -24.11
CA SER A 143 -5.28 11.42 -23.38
C SER A 143 -6.32 12.10 -22.47
N ASP A 144 -7.59 11.93 -22.76
CA ASP A 144 -8.73 12.43 -21.98
C ASP A 144 -9.43 11.34 -21.16
N GLY A 145 -8.88 10.11 -21.18
CA GLY A 145 -9.41 8.93 -20.50
C GLY A 145 -8.61 8.55 -19.25
N GLY A 146 -8.49 7.23 -19.01
CA GLY A 146 -7.78 6.65 -17.87
C GLY A 146 -8.71 6.05 -16.84
N CYS A 147 -8.24 5.97 -15.59
CA CYS A 147 -9.03 5.46 -14.47
C CYS A 147 -8.77 6.23 -13.18
N LYS A 148 -9.65 6.03 -12.20
CA LYS A 148 -9.55 6.50 -10.81
C LYS A 148 -10.05 5.43 -9.86
N PHE A 149 -9.67 5.53 -8.62
CA PHE A 149 -10.27 4.77 -7.52
C PHE A 149 -11.49 5.53 -7.01
N THR A 150 -12.57 4.80 -6.70
CA THR A 150 -13.82 5.35 -6.13
C THR A 150 -14.23 4.51 -4.94
N ALA A 151 -14.92 5.11 -3.95
CA ALA A 151 -15.40 4.42 -2.77
C ALA A 151 -16.92 4.30 -2.76
N ASP A 152 -17.41 3.22 -2.15
CA ASP A 152 -18.82 2.96 -1.80
C ASP A 152 -19.80 3.13 -2.98
N GLY A 153 -19.33 2.80 -4.19
CA GLY A 153 -20.13 2.87 -5.41
C GLY A 153 -20.50 4.27 -5.87
N ALA A 154 -19.81 5.30 -5.39
CA ALA A 154 -20.09 6.71 -5.67
C ALA A 154 -18.83 7.48 -6.07
N TRP A 155 -19.01 8.67 -6.64
CA TRP A 155 -17.94 9.60 -7.00
C TRP A 155 -17.62 10.63 -5.91
N THR A 156 -18.30 10.57 -4.77
CA THR A 156 -18.08 11.48 -3.63
C THR A 156 -16.64 11.42 -3.17
N ASP A 157 -16.16 10.19 -2.92
CA ASP A 157 -14.77 9.93 -2.57
C ASP A 157 -14.12 9.21 -3.75
N ASN A 158 -13.20 9.91 -4.40
CA ASN A 158 -12.45 9.38 -5.52
C ASN A 158 -11.01 9.90 -5.54
N TRP A 159 -10.09 9.08 -6.01
CA TRP A 159 -8.67 9.39 -6.05
C TRP A 159 -8.05 9.06 -7.39
N GLY A 160 -7.21 9.96 -7.85
CA GLY A 160 -6.47 9.80 -9.08
C GLY A 160 -5.13 10.50 -9.04
N ASP A 161 -4.29 10.22 -10.04
CA ASP A 161 -2.92 10.73 -10.14
C ASP A 161 -2.50 10.77 -11.61
N SER A 162 -1.47 11.53 -11.93
CA SER A 162 -0.84 11.53 -13.25
C SER A 162 0.23 10.43 -13.44
N ALA A 163 0.60 9.72 -12.37
CA ALA A 163 1.65 8.70 -12.40
C ALA A 163 1.10 7.30 -12.79
N PHE A 164 1.96 6.51 -13.44
CA PHE A 164 1.74 5.11 -13.75
C PHE A 164 3.11 4.41 -13.84
N PRO A 165 3.28 3.20 -13.36
CA PRO A 165 2.29 2.24 -12.85
C PRO A 165 2.03 2.34 -11.33
N TYR A 166 2.59 3.29 -10.62
CA TYR A 166 2.35 3.50 -9.20
C TYR A 166 2.39 4.98 -8.85
N GLY A 167 1.74 5.33 -7.74
CA GLY A 167 1.67 6.70 -7.26
C GLY A 167 0.84 6.83 -5.99
N THR A 168 0.47 8.07 -5.69
CA THR A 168 -0.42 8.42 -4.58
C THR A 168 -1.57 9.27 -5.10
N GLY A 169 -2.77 8.70 -5.07
CA GLY A 169 -3.97 9.40 -5.53
C GLY A 169 -4.32 10.59 -4.66
N SER A 170 -4.65 11.70 -5.28
CA SER A 170 -5.26 12.85 -4.61
C SER A 170 -6.77 12.86 -4.80
N ALA A 171 -7.51 13.40 -3.82
CA ALA A 171 -8.95 13.52 -3.91
C ALA A 171 -9.36 14.37 -5.13
N GLY A 172 -10.21 13.83 -5.99
CA GLY A 172 -10.60 14.45 -7.25
C GLY A 172 -9.45 14.62 -8.27
N GLY A 173 -8.28 14.04 -8.03
CA GLY A 173 -7.05 14.22 -8.82
C GLY A 173 -7.17 13.82 -10.29
N HIS A 174 -6.05 13.87 -11.02
CA HIS A 174 -5.99 13.51 -12.45
C HIS A 174 -6.35 12.04 -12.70
N ASN A 175 -6.73 11.73 -13.92
CA ASN A 175 -6.92 10.34 -14.32
C ASN A 175 -5.57 9.63 -14.46
N ILE A 176 -5.48 8.39 -13.95
CA ILE A 176 -4.33 7.53 -14.14
C ILE A 176 -4.34 7.01 -15.58
N LEU A 177 -3.37 7.45 -16.38
CA LEU A 177 -3.25 7.04 -17.78
C LEU A 177 -2.55 5.69 -17.87
N TYR A 178 -3.32 4.62 -17.73
CA TYR A 178 -2.82 3.24 -17.81
C TYR A 178 -2.29 2.87 -19.18
N LYS A 179 -1.47 1.83 -19.23
CA LYS A 179 -0.99 1.18 -20.48
C LYS A 179 -1.75 -0.12 -20.71
N ALA A 180 -1.81 -0.55 -21.98
CA ALA A 180 -2.36 -1.86 -22.36
C ALA A 180 -1.65 -2.98 -21.59
N GLY A 181 -2.41 -3.97 -21.13
CA GLY A 181 -1.88 -5.10 -20.36
C GLY A 181 -2.85 -5.62 -19.32
N THR A 182 -2.48 -6.73 -18.71
CA THR A 182 -3.20 -7.27 -17.55
C THR A 182 -2.42 -6.96 -16.28
N TYR A 183 -3.11 -6.43 -15.27
CA TYR A 183 -2.49 -5.97 -14.03
C TYR A 183 -3.20 -6.52 -12.80
N LYS A 184 -2.41 -6.93 -11.83
CA LYS A 184 -2.86 -6.97 -10.44
C LYS A 184 -2.71 -5.56 -9.88
N VAL A 185 -3.81 -4.96 -9.45
CA VAL A 185 -3.84 -3.60 -8.90
C VAL A 185 -4.02 -3.70 -7.39
N ILE A 186 -3.20 -2.98 -6.65
CA ILE A 186 -3.31 -2.84 -5.19
C ILE A 186 -3.52 -1.36 -4.88
N PHE A 187 -4.43 -1.07 -3.97
CA PHE A 187 -4.74 0.28 -3.49
C PHE A 187 -4.89 0.25 -1.97
N ASN A 188 -4.29 1.23 -1.27
CA ASN A 188 -4.49 1.46 0.15
C ASN A 188 -5.37 2.69 0.36
N ASP A 189 -6.49 2.56 1.05
CA ASP A 189 -7.48 3.63 1.19
C ASP A 189 -7.18 4.63 2.32
N ILE A 190 -6.13 4.41 3.12
CA ILE A 190 -5.64 5.39 4.11
C ILE A 190 -4.68 6.37 3.44
N THR A 191 -3.70 5.85 2.70
CA THR A 191 -2.64 6.66 2.09
C THR A 191 -2.96 7.05 0.65
N HIS A 192 -3.95 6.40 0.03
CA HIS A 192 -4.31 6.47 -1.40
C HIS A 192 -3.17 6.04 -2.34
N GLN A 193 -2.20 5.31 -1.82
CA GLN A 193 -1.12 4.74 -2.61
C GLN A 193 -1.64 3.56 -3.43
N TYR A 194 -1.12 3.45 -4.66
CA TYR A 194 -1.51 2.37 -5.58
C TYR A 194 -0.32 1.85 -6.39
N ILE A 195 -0.49 0.62 -6.89
CA ILE A 195 0.44 0.02 -7.84
C ILE A 195 -0.30 -0.91 -8.80
N PHE A 196 0.05 -0.83 -10.08
CA PHE A 196 -0.35 -1.73 -11.16
C PHE A 196 0.82 -2.67 -11.46
N ILE A 197 0.70 -3.93 -11.07
CA ILE A 197 1.72 -4.98 -11.23
C ILE A 197 1.37 -5.79 -12.47
N ALA A 198 2.17 -5.71 -13.52
CA ALA A 198 1.98 -6.47 -14.76
C ALA A 198 1.99 -7.99 -14.48
N GLN A 199 1.06 -8.71 -15.12
CA GLN A 199 0.89 -10.16 -15.01
C GLN A 199 1.40 -10.87 -16.26
#